data_2bccf6c3a6611b404e472a6a42a1c0f4
#
_entry.id   2bccf6c3a6611b404e472a6a42a1c0f4
#
_cell.length_a   1.000
_cell.length_b   1.000
_cell.length_c   1.000
_cell.angle_alpha   90.00
_cell.angle_beta   90.00
_cell.angle_gamma   90.00
#
_symmetry.space_group_name_H-M   'P 1'
#
loop_
_entity.id
_entity.type
_entity.pdbx_description
1 polymer ?
#
loop_
_entity_poly.entity_id
_entity_poly.type
_entity_poly.pdbx_seq_one_letter_code
_entity_poly.pdbx_strand_id
1 'polypeptide(L)'
;MMDVLIGNHMGTIMHWLYLSLAILFEVGGTVSLKMSNGFSVLVPSVVVVVSYGISILFLALVLKTMDVGTAYAVWAGLGTALVVIVGIFYFDESATILRLVFLGMIIAGVVGLHLAERTTGAA
;
A
#
# COMPACT_ATOMS: atom_id res chain seq x y z
N MET A 1 -13.53 12.51 28.59
CA MET A 1 -14.16 11.45 27.77
C MET A 1 -14.29 11.82 26.30
N MET A 2 -14.79 13.02 25.98
CA MET A 2 -14.89 13.50 24.59
C MET A 2 -13.52 13.68 23.93
N ASP A 3 -12.51 14.15 24.67
CA ASP A 3 -11.14 14.33 24.16
C ASP A 3 -10.48 12.99 23.82
N VAL A 4 -10.77 11.93 24.57
CA VAL A 4 -10.29 10.59 24.29
C VAL A 4 -10.93 10.01 23.04
N LEU A 5 -12.24 10.23 22.86
CA LEU A 5 -12.96 9.77 21.66
C LEU A 5 -12.46 10.49 20.39
N ILE A 6 -12.29 11.80 20.47
CA ILE A 6 -11.76 12.61 19.37
C ILE A 6 -10.32 12.19 19.05
N GLY A 7 -9.49 11.99 20.07
CA GLY A 7 -8.12 11.52 19.90
C GLY A 7 -8.04 10.16 19.22
N ASN A 8 -8.92 9.22 19.58
CA ASN A 8 -8.98 7.90 18.97
C ASN A 8 -9.43 7.96 17.51
N HIS A 9 -10.41 8.79 17.19
CA HIS A 9 -10.85 8.98 15.80
C HIS A 9 -9.77 9.63 14.94
N MET A 10 -9.08 10.63 15.46
CA MET A 10 -7.99 11.28 14.75
C MET A 10 -6.82 10.31 14.54
N GLY A 11 -6.49 9.51 15.54
CA GLY A 11 -5.45 8.47 15.42
C GLY A 11 -5.78 7.45 14.34
N THR A 12 -7.04 7.00 14.27
CA THR A 12 -7.52 6.06 13.24
C THR A 12 -7.44 6.67 11.84
N ILE A 13 -7.89 7.92 11.67
CA ILE A 13 -7.82 8.62 10.38
C ILE A 13 -6.36 8.83 9.97
N MET A 14 -5.49 9.23 10.90
CA MET A 14 -4.09 9.51 10.61
C MET A 14 -3.32 8.25 10.17
N HIS A 15 -3.55 7.09 10.79
CA HIS A 15 -2.83 5.89 10.35
C HIS A 15 -3.31 5.42 8.97
N TRP A 16 -4.59 5.57 8.63
CA TRP A 16 -5.06 5.27 7.28
C TRP A 16 -4.51 6.24 6.24
N LEU A 17 -4.39 7.51 6.59
CA LEU A 17 -3.76 8.51 5.72
C LEU A 17 -2.29 8.19 5.48
N TYR A 18 -1.53 7.88 6.53
CA TYR A 18 -0.12 7.49 6.41
C TYR A 18 0.05 6.21 5.59
N LEU A 19 -0.82 5.23 5.78
CA LEU A 19 -0.79 3.99 5.00
C LEU A 19 -1.06 4.25 3.52
N SER A 20 -2.04 5.10 3.21
CA SER A 20 -2.33 5.50 1.83
C SER A 20 -1.14 6.19 1.17
N LEU A 21 -0.47 7.10 1.89
CA LEU A 21 0.74 7.77 1.39
C LEU A 21 1.89 6.78 1.20
N ALA A 22 2.07 5.84 2.13
CA ALA A 22 3.08 4.80 2.01
C ALA A 22 2.87 3.96 0.75
N ILE A 23 1.62 3.58 0.47
CA ILE A 23 1.26 2.81 -0.73
C ILE A 23 1.52 3.62 -2.00
N LEU A 24 1.12 4.89 -2.04
CA LEU A 24 1.32 5.74 -3.21
C LEU A 24 2.82 5.93 -3.54
N PHE A 25 3.65 6.18 -2.53
CA PHE A 25 5.10 6.30 -2.73
C PHE A 25 5.74 4.98 -3.13
N GLU A 26 5.28 3.87 -2.57
CA GLU A 26 5.75 2.54 -2.97
C GLU A 26 5.42 2.25 -4.43
N VAL A 27 4.20 2.53 -4.87
CA VAL A 27 3.77 2.34 -6.26
C VAL A 27 4.58 3.24 -7.20
N GLY A 28 4.76 4.51 -6.84
CA GLY A 28 5.60 5.44 -7.60
C GLY A 28 7.04 4.96 -7.71
N GLY A 29 7.59 4.43 -6.61
CA GLY A 29 8.91 3.83 -6.59
C GLY A 29 9.01 2.60 -7.50
N THR A 30 8.02 1.72 -7.45
CA THR A 30 8.00 0.49 -8.28
C THR A 30 7.87 0.81 -9.77
N VAL A 31 7.04 1.77 -10.14
CA VAL A 31 6.95 2.25 -11.53
C VAL A 31 8.29 2.82 -11.99
N SER A 32 8.90 3.65 -11.17
CA SER A 32 10.22 4.22 -11.46
C SER A 32 11.30 3.15 -11.54
N LEU A 33 11.18 2.09 -10.75
CA LEU A 33 12.10 0.95 -10.78
C LEU A 33 12.09 0.28 -12.15
N LYS A 34 10.92 0.08 -12.73
CA LYS A 34 10.81 -0.43 -14.11
C LYS A 34 11.45 0.53 -15.11
N MET A 35 11.21 1.82 -14.97
CA MET A 35 11.78 2.85 -15.84
C MET A 35 13.29 3.01 -15.66
N SER A 36 13.85 2.58 -14.54
CA SER A 36 15.30 2.66 -14.28
C SER A 36 16.13 1.68 -15.11
N ASN A 37 15.50 0.70 -15.73
CA ASN A 37 16.16 -0.35 -16.51
C ASN A 37 17.32 -0.99 -15.74
N GLY A 38 16.99 -1.57 -14.58
CA GLY A 38 17.97 -2.20 -13.70
C GLY A 38 18.93 -1.22 -13.05
N PHE A 39 18.44 -0.02 -12.69
CA PHE A 39 19.23 1.08 -12.10
C PHE A 39 20.32 1.65 -13.05
N SER A 40 20.13 1.47 -14.35
CA SER A 40 21.06 2.03 -15.34
C SER A 40 20.75 3.47 -15.74
N VAL A 41 19.50 3.94 -15.49
CA VAL A 41 19.07 5.30 -15.78
C VAL A 41 19.02 6.09 -14.46
N LEU A 42 19.76 7.19 -14.38
CA LEU A 42 20.00 7.91 -13.12
C LEU A 42 18.74 8.48 -12.49
N VAL A 43 17.93 9.24 -13.25
CA VAL A 43 16.75 9.93 -12.70
C VAL A 43 15.73 8.97 -12.12
N PRO A 44 15.24 7.94 -12.85
CA PRO A 44 14.33 6.96 -12.26
C PRO A 44 14.95 6.21 -11.07
N SER A 45 16.24 5.92 -11.10
CA SER A 45 16.94 5.23 -10.00
C SER A 45 16.92 6.06 -8.71
N VAL A 46 17.14 7.36 -8.81
CA VAL A 46 17.06 8.29 -7.66
C VAL A 46 15.61 8.35 -7.14
N VAL A 47 14.63 8.42 -8.03
CA VAL A 47 13.21 8.43 -7.67
C VAL A 47 12.83 7.16 -6.90
N VAL A 48 13.34 5.99 -7.30
CA VAL A 48 13.12 4.73 -6.56
C VAL A 48 13.59 4.85 -5.11
N VAL A 49 14.82 5.27 -4.90
CA VAL A 49 15.41 5.35 -3.56
C VAL A 49 14.64 6.33 -2.68
N VAL A 50 14.32 7.51 -3.19
CA VAL A 50 13.58 8.54 -2.45
C VAL A 50 12.16 8.06 -2.15
N SER A 51 11.45 7.53 -3.14
CA SER A 51 10.06 7.08 -2.98
C SER A 51 9.93 5.92 -1.99
N TYR A 52 10.80 4.91 -2.09
CA TYR A 52 10.78 3.80 -1.14
C TYR A 52 11.19 4.23 0.27
N GLY A 53 12.16 5.14 0.39
CA GLY A 53 12.53 5.71 1.68
C GLY A 53 11.35 6.41 2.35
N ILE A 54 10.63 7.25 1.62
CA ILE A 54 9.43 7.95 2.11
C ILE A 54 8.33 6.95 2.45
N SER A 55 8.09 5.95 1.59
CA SER A 55 7.10 4.91 1.83
C SER A 55 7.36 4.17 3.15
N ILE A 56 8.59 3.77 3.41
CA ILE A 56 8.98 3.07 4.63
C ILE A 56 8.81 3.97 5.86
N LEU A 57 9.12 5.26 5.76
CA LEU A 57 8.89 6.20 6.85
C LEU A 57 7.42 6.30 7.22
N PHE A 58 6.53 6.43 6.24
CA PHE A 58 5.09 6.44 6.50
C PHE A 58 4.59 5.11 7.06
N LEU A 59 5.09 3.99 6.54
CA LEU A 59 4.74 2.66 7.07
C LEU A 59 5.17 2.52 8.52
N ALA A 60 6.36 3.01 8.88
CA ALA A 60 6.84 3.00 10.26
C ALA A 60 5.91 3.80 11.19
N LEU A 61 5.39 4.94 10.71
CA LEU A 61 4.41 5.72 11.48
C LEU A 61 3.08 4.99 11.65
N VAL A 62 2.63 4.27 10.61
CA VAL A 62 1.42 3.43 10.66
C VAL A 62 1.57 2.34 11.73
N LEU A 63 2.72 1.69 11.80
CA LEU A 63 2.97 0.58 12.71
C LEU A 63 3.03 0.98 14.18
N LYS A 64 3.01 2.27 14.50
CA LYS A 64 2.85 2.74 15.88
C LYS A 64 1.44 2.50 16.42
N THR A 65 0.44 2.46 15.56
CA THR A 65 -0.98 2.41 15.95
C THR A 65 -1.77 1.28 15.30
N MET A 66 -1.17 0.54 14.36
CA MET A 66 -1.83 -0.49 13.59
C MET A 66 -1.02 -1.79 13.68
N ASP A 67 -1.71 -2.92 13.72
CA ASP A 67 -1.06 -4.22 13.72
C ASP A 67 -0.24 -4.45 12.45
N VAL A 68 0.92 -5.06 12.60
CA VAL A 68 1.84 -5.34 11.49
C VAL A 68 1.17 -6.17 10.40
N GLY A 69 0.42 -7.21 10.80
CA GLY A 69 -0.25 -8.08 9.84
C GLY A 69 -1.27 -7.35 8.98
N THR A 70 -2.12 -6.53 9.61
CA THR A 70 -3.13 -5.73 8.90
C THR A 70 -2.48 -4.68 8.01
N ALA A 71 -1.55 -3.91 8.55
CA ALA A 71 -0.86 -2.85 7.78
C ALA A 71 -0.15 -3.44 6.57
N TYR A 72 0.59 -4.52 6.76
CA TYR A 72 1.33 -5.16 5.68
C TYR A 72 0.41 -5.77 4.62
N ALA A 73 -0.68 -6.45 5.04
CA ALA A 73 -1.64 -7.04 4.10
C ALA A 73 -2.33 -5.98 3.24
N VAL A 74 -2.78 -4.89 3.84
CA VAL A 74 -3.39 -3.76 3.11
C VAL A 74 -2.37 -3.12 2.17
N TRP A 75 -1.17 -2.84 2.67
CA TRP A 75 -0.09 -2.25 1.89
C TRP A 75 0.27 -3.12 0.68
N ALA A 76 0.53 -4.39 0.91
CA ALA A 76 0.90 -5.32 -0.17
C ALA A 76 -0.26 -5.56 -1.15
N GLY A 77 -1.48 -5.72 -0.65
CA GLY A 77 -2.65 -5.98 -1.49
C GLY A 77 -3.02 -4.78 -2.36
N LEU A 78 -3.18 -3.61 -1.76
CA LEU A 78 -3.50 -2.39 -2.52
C LEU A 78 -2.34 -1.95 -3.40
N GLY A 79 -1.10 -2.08 -2.93
CA GLY A 79 0.08 -1.80 -3.73
C GLY A 79 0.12 -2.67 -4.97
N THR A 80 -0.11 -3.98 -4.83
CA THR A 80 -0.18 -4.91 -5.97
C THR A 80 -1.27 -4.51 -6.95
N ALA A 81 -2.47 -4.19 -6.47
CA ALA A 81 -3.58 -3.77 -7.32
C ALA A 81 -3.23 -2.52 -8.14
N LEU A 82 -2.66 -1.51 -7.49
CA LEU A 82 -2.28 -0.26 -8.16
C LEU A 82 -1.15 -0.47 -9.17
N VAL A 83 -0.14 -1.26 -8.82
CA VAL A 83 0.97 -1.58 -9.74
C VAL A 83 0.46 -2.34 -10.97
N VAL A 84 -0.46 -3.29 -10.78
CA VAL A 84 -1.06 -4.02 -11.92
C VAL A 84 -1.85 -3.08 -12.81
N ILE A 85 -2.63 -2.16 -12.23
CA ILE A 85 -3.38 -1.15 -13.01
C ILE A 85 -2.43 -0.28 -13.83
N VAL A 86 -1.37 0.24 -13.21
CA VAL A 86 -0.36 1.04 -13.93
C VAL A 86 0.33 0.19 -15.01
N GLY A 87 0.65 -1.06 -14.71
CA GLY A 87 1.24 -1.98 -15.68
C GLY A 87 0.38 -2.15 -16.93
N ILE A 88 -0.92 -2.32 -16.75
CA ILE A 88 -1.87 -2.49 -17.86
C ILE A 88 -1.98 -1.20 -18.69
N PHE A 89 -2.21 -0.06 -18.04
CA PHE A 89 -2.52 1.20 -18.75
C PHE A 89 -1.29 1.96 -19.21
N TYR A 90 -0.18 1.87 -18.50
CA TYR A 90 1.02 2.65 -18.83
C TYR A 90 2.09 1.82 -19.55
N PHE A 91 2.26 0.57 -19.17
CA PHE A 91 3.28 -0.32 -19.75
C PHE A 91 2.71 -1.34 -20.75
N ASP A 92 1.44 -1.22 -21.13
CA ASP A 92 0.76 -2.12 -22.07
C ASP A 92 0.85 -3.60 -21.68
N GLU A 93 0.83 -3.89 -20.38
CA GLU A 93 0.82 -5.27 -19.91
C GLU A 93 -0.55 -5.92 -20.15
N SER A 94 -0.57 -7.23 -20.32
CA SER A 94 -1.80 -7.97 -20.63
C SER A 94 -2.80 -7.96 -19.46
N ALA A 95 -4.06 -7.68 -19.75
CA ALA A 95 -5.17 -7.71 -18.81
C ALA A 95 -6.00 -8.99 -19.02
N THR A 96 -5.42 -10.14 -18.73
CA THR A 96 -6.14 -11.41 -18.87
C THR A 96 -7.17 -11.56 -17.76
N ILE A 97 -8.28 -12.26 -18.06
CA ILE A 97 -9.33 -12.54 -17.07
C ILE A 97 -8.75 -13.27 -15.87
N LEU A 98 -7.86 -14.22 -16.09
CA LEU A 98 -7.23 -14.98 -15.01
C LEU A 98 -6.40 -14.07 -14.08
N ARG A 99 -5.66 -13.14 -14.64
CA ARG A 99 -4.90 -12.14 -13.87
C ARG A 99 -5.82 -11.28 -13.01
N LEU A 100 -6.94 -10.82 -13.58
CA LEU A 100 -7.93 -10.01 -12.86
C LEU A 100 -8.64 -10.80 -11.77
N VAL A 101 -8.96 -12.06 -12.01
CA VAL A 101 -9.58 -12.95 -11.00
C VAL A 101 -8.66 -13.11 -9.80
N PHE A 102 -7.39 -13.41 -10.00
CA PHE A 102 -6.45 -13.59 -8.90
C PHE A 102 -6.15 -12.29 -8.18
N LEU A 103 -6.12 -11.16 -8.90
CA LEU A 103 -6.01 -9.85 -8.26
C LEU A 103 -7.22 -9.57 -7.37
N GLY A 104 -8.43 -9.89 -7.85
CA GLY A 104 -9.66 -9.80 -7.05
C GLY A 104 -9.61 -10.67 -5.79
N MET A 105 -9.01 -11.85 -5.87
CA MET A 105 -8.82 -12.73 -4.70
C MET A 105 -7.88 -12.10 -3.66
N ILE A 106 -6.81 -11.42 -4.08
CA ILE A 106 -5.92 -10.69 -3.18
C ILE A 106 -6.70 -9.60 -2.44
N ILE A 107 -7.47 -8.80 -3.17
CA ILE A 107 -8.28 -7.72 -2.58
C ILE A 107 -9.32 -8.28 -1.62
N ALA A 108 -10.02 -9.36 -2.01
CA ALA A 108 -10.99 -10.02 -1.14
C ALA A 108 -10.33 -10.55 0.14
N GLY A 109 -9.13 -11.12 0.04
CA GLY A 109 -8.36 -11.57 1.18
C GLY A 109 -7.98 -10.44 2.15
N VAL A 110 -7.56 -9.30 1.62
CA VAL A 110 -7.24 -8.10 2.42
C VAL A 110 -8.47 -7.58 3.16
N VAL A 111 -9.59 -7.45 2.45
CA VAL A 111 -10.86 -7.02 3.06
C VAL A 111 -11.32 -8.02 4.12
N GLY A 112 -11.26 -9.31 3.80
CA GLY A 112 -11.63 -10.38 4.72
C GLY A 112 -10.79 -10.39 5.98
N LEU A 113 -9.48 -10.19 5.87
CA LEU A 113 -8.57 -10.10 7.01
C LEU A 113 -8.93 -8.92 7.91
N HIS A 114 -9.17 -7.75 7.32
CA HIS A 114 -9.56 -6.56 8.08
C HIS A 114 -10.89 -6.75 8.81
N LEU A 115 -11.89 -7.35 8.15
CA LEU A 115 -13.18 -7.65 8.76
C LEU A 115 -13.07 -8.69 9.88
N ALA A 116 -12.25 -9.71 9.69
CA ALA A 116 -12.01 -10.74 10.70
C ALA A 116 -11.38 -10.16 11.97
N GLU A 117 -10.44 -9.24 11.82
CA GLU A 117 -9.81 -8.55 12.95
C GLU A 117 -10.81 -7.68 13.71
N ARG A 118 -11.69 -6.99 13.01
CA ARG A 118 -12.75 -6.18 13.63
C ARG A 118 -13.73 -7.03 14.43
N THR A 119 -14.09 -8.22 13.93
CA THR A 119 -15.02 -9.12 14.63
C THR A 119 -14.40 -9.77 15.86
N THR A 120 -13.09 -9.98 15.88
CA THR A 120 -12.38 -10.53 17.04
C THR A 120 -11.96 -9.46 18.06
N GLY A 121 -12.18 -8.19 17.76
CA GLY A 121 -11.75 -7.08 18.59
C GLY A 121 -10.24 -6.87 18.62
N ALA A 122 -9.49 -7.49 17.72
CA ALA A 122 -8.03 -7.43 17.67
C ALA A 122 -7.51 -6.16 16.97
N ALA A 123 -8.38 -5.43 16.30
CA ALA A 123 -7.99 -4.23 15.54
C ALA A 123 -8.00 -2.96 16.39
#